data_1cb32e3ebf62fac944999f4f743195eb
#
_entry.id   1cb32e3ebf62fac944999f4f743195eb
#
_cell.length_a   1.000
_cell.length_b   1.000
_cell.length_c   1.000
_cell.angle_alpha   90.00
_cell.angle_beta   90.00
_cell.angle_gamma   90.00
#
_symmetry.space_group_name_H-M   'P 1'
#
loop_
_entity.id
_entity.type
_entity.pdbx_description
1 polymer ?
#
loop_
_entity_poly.entity_id
_entity_poly.type
_entity_poly.pdbx_seq_one_letter_code
_entity_poly.pdbx_strand_id
1 'polypeptide(L)'
;SSESRGLGDVYKRQVPISGMYKEWFIDYASYVILERAVPAIEDGLKPVQRRILHSMKDLDDGRFNKVANIVGHTMQYHPHGDASISDAIVQIGQKELLIDTQGNWGNILTGDSAAASRYIEARLSPFALDVVYSPKITNWQLSYDGRRKEPVNFPVKFPLLLAQGAEGIAVGLSTKILPHNFVELIDGSIKCLKGRKFQLY
;
A
#
# COMPACT_ATOMS: atom_id res chain seq x y z
N SER A 1 62.79 17.38 6.29
CA SER A 1 61.96 16.56 7.19
C SER A 1 60.50 16.68 6.74
N SER A 2 60.01 15.66 6.02
CA SER A 2 58.63 15.53 5.66
C SER A 2 57.88 14.92 6.83
N GLU A 3 57.05 15.68 7.50
CA GLU A 3 56.12 15.16 8.49
C GLU A 3 55.05 14.32 7.76
N SER A 4 55.11 13.02 7.96
CA SER A 4 54.01 12.13 7.63
C SER A 4 52.80 12.48 8.50
N ARG A 5 51.84 13.18 7.96
CA ARG A 5 50.51 13.29 8.58
C ARG A 5 49.87 11.92 8.54
N GLY A 6 50.03 11.22 9.65
CA GLY A 6 49.64 9.83 9.77
C GLY A 6 48.10 9.63 9.71
N LEU A 7 47.75 8.46 9.30
CA LEU A 7 46.42 7.84 9.36
C LEU A 7 45.69 7.93 10.73
N GLY A 8 46.28 8.56 11.72
CA GLY A 8 45.74 8.68 13.09
C GLY A 8 44.50 9.60 13.22
N ASP A 9 44.27 10.51 12.29
CA ASP A 9 43.11 11.43 12.38
C ASP A 9 41.79 10.82 11.84
N VAL A 10 41.87 9.73 11.11
CA VAL A 10 40.69 9.04 10.58
C VAL A 10 39.95 8.26 11.65
N TYR A 11 40.64 7.86 12.73
CA TYR A 11 40.04 7.01 13.78
C TYR A 11 39.47 7.78 14.98
N LYS A 12 39.51 9.13 14.99
CA LYS A 12 39.06 9.93 16.12
C LYS A 12 37.64 10.45 16.09
N ARG A 13 36.83 10.12 15.07
CA ARG A 13 35.38 10.33 15.12
C ARG A 13 34.70 9.11 15.76
N GLN A 14 34.88 8.96 17.04
CA GLN A 14 34.03 8.04 17.82
C GLN A 14 32.66 8.68 17.98
N VAL A 15 31.75 8.37 17.07
CA VAL A 15 30.32 8.64 17.27
C VAL A 15 29.82 7.63 18.30
N PRO A 16 29.19 8.04 19.41
CA PRO A 16 28.65 7.09 20.38
C PRO A 16 27.66 6.17 19.70
N ILE A 17 27.89 4.87 19.72
CA ILE A 17 27.01 3.83 19.12
C ILE A 17 25.58 3.98 19.61
N SER A 18 25.38 4.39 20.86
CA SER A 18 24.05 4.61 21.45
C SER A 18 23.25 5.72 20.74
N GLY A 19 23.90 6.83 20.32
CA GLY A 19 23.24 7.91 19.59
C GLY A 19 22.84 7.47 18.18
N MET A 20 23.79 6.86 17.46
CA MET A 20 23.55 6.32 16.11
C MET A 20 22.43 5.27 16.12
N TYR A 21 22.47 4.33 17.08
CA TYR A 21 21.48 3.28 17.19
C TYR A 21 20.07 3.85 17.46
N LYS A 22 19.97 4.84 18.33
CA LYS A 22 18.70 5.51 18.65
C LYS A 22 18.13 6.25 17.43
N GLU A 23 18.94 7.03 16.73
CA GLU A 23 18.52 7.77 15.54
C GLU A 23 18.10 6.81 14.42
N TRP A 24 18.93 5.84 14.08
CA TRP A 24 18.61 4.88 13.03
C TRP A 24 17.40 3.99 13.36
N PHE A 25 17.22 3.66 14.65
CA PHE A 25 16.05 2.91 15.08
C PHE A 25 14.77 3.73 14.92
N ILE A 26 14.80 5.01 15.29
CA ILE A 26 13.65 5.91 15.14
C ILE A 26 13.33 6.12 13.66
N ASP A 27 14.33 6.35 12.83
CA ASP A 27 14.16 6.52 11.39
C ASP A 27 13.56 5.28 10.75
N TYR A 28 14.10 4.11 11.06
CA TYR A 28 13.58 2.83 10.57
C TYR A 28 12.16 2.56 11.08
N ALA A 29 11.89 2.78 12.35
CA ALA A 29 10.56 2.60 12.93
C ALA A 29 9.53 3.52 12.27
N SER A 30 9.88 4.80 12.08
CA SER A 30 9.04 5.79 11.39
C SER A 30 8.76 5.36 9.95
N TYR A 31 9.78 4.90 9.23
CA TYR A 31 9.63 4.39 7.87
C TYR A 31 8.67 3.19 7.83
N VAL A 32 8.83 2.21 8.71
CA VAL A 32 7.96 1.01 8.74
C VAL A 32 6.52 1.39 9.08
N ILE A 33 6.31 2.34 9.96
CA ILE A 33 4.97 2.83 10.33
C ILE A 33 4.31 3.52 9.13
N LEU A 34 4.96 4.54 8.56
CA LEU A 34 4.37 5.45 7.59
C LEU A 34 4.34 4.86 6.17
N GLU A 35 5.38 4.12 5.78
CA GLU A 35 5.59 3.69 4.40
C GLU A 35 5.30 2.20 4.15
N ARG A 36 4.92 1.44 5.17
CA ARG A 36 4.72 -0.01 5.01
C ARG A 36 3.48 -0.58 5.70
N ALA A 37 3.33 -0.34 7.01
CA ALA A 37 2.44 -1.16 7.83
C ALA A 37 1.05 -0.55 8.05
N VAL A 38 0.96 0.77 8.18
CA VAL A 38 -0.27 1.47 8.54
C VAL A 38 -0.98 1.96 7.27
N PRO A 39 -2.26 1.62 7.07
CA PRO A 39 -3.05 2.17 5.98
C PRO A 39 -3.37 3.65 6.23
N ALA A 40 -3.48 4.44 5.16
CA ALA A 40 -3.99 5.80 5.26
C ALA A 40 -5.48 5.80 5.59
N ILE A 41 -5.94 6.76 6.40
CA ILE A 41 -7.35 6.85 6.77
C ILE A 41 -8.23 7.28 5.59
N GLU A 42 -7.67 8.06 4.67
CA GLU A 42 -8.37 8.62 3.53
C GLU A 42 -8.79 7.57 2.51
N ASP A 43 -7.95 6.56 2.27
CA ASP A 43 -8.22 5.52 1.25
C ASP A 43 -8.19 4.09 1.78
N GLY A 44 -7.80 3.89 3.03
CA GLY A 44 -7.71 2.56 3.62
C GLY A 44 -6.61 1.67 3.04
N LEU A 45 -5.66 2.24 2.30
CA LEU A 45 -4.63 1.51 1.58
C LEU A 45 -3.26 1.71 2.21
N LYS A 46 -2.49 0.64 2.22
CA LYS A 46 -1.04 0.72 2.46
C LYS A 46 -0.34 1.29 1.23
N PRO A 47 0.84 1.91 1.36
CA PRO A 47 1.56 2.49 0.22
C PRO A 47 1.76 1.53 -0.95
N VAL A 48 2.12 0.27 -0.69
CA VAL A 48 2.27 -0.74 -1.75
C VAL A 48 0.94 -1.01 -2.48
N GLN A 49 -0.18 -1.08 -1.77
CA GLN A 49 -1.50 -1.31 -2.36
C GLN A 49 -1.92 -0.13 -3.24
N ARG A 50 -1.66 1.09 -2.78
CA ARG A 50 -1.93 2.31 -3.55
C ARG A 50 -1.12 2.36 -4.83
N ARG A 51 0.17 2.02 -4.78
CA ARG A 51 1.06 1.94 -5.95
C ARG A 51 0.63 0.86 -6.93
N ILE A 52 0.14 -0.29 -6.46
CA ILE A 52 -0.45 -1.34 -7.29
C ILE A 52 -1.66 -0.82 -8.05
N LEU A 53 -2.63 -0.24 -7.35
CA LEU A 53 -3.84 0.29 -7.98
C LEU A 53 -3.53 1.43 -8.96
N HIS A 54 -2.54 2.28 -8.63
CA HIS A 54 -2.05 3.31 -9.55
C HIS A 54 -1.45 2.70 -10.82
N SER A 55 -0.58 1.70 -10.68
CA SER A 55 -0.02 0.95 -11.81
C SER A 55 -1.08 0.26 -12.66
N MET A 56 -2.08 -0.35 -12.01
CA MET A 56 -3.19 -0.98 -12.72
C MET A 56 -4.01 0.05 -13.51
N LYS A 57 -4.16 1.27 -12.97
CA LYS A 57 -4.86 2.34 -13.70
C LYS A 57 -4.09 2.83 -14.92
N ASP A 58 -2.77 2.90 -14.84
CA ASP A 58 -1.92 3.25 -15.98
C ASP A 58 -1.96 2.18 -17.10
N LEU A 59 -2.14 0.91 -16.71
CA LEU A 59 -2.23 -0.22 -17.63
C LEU A 59 -3.67 -0.53 -18.09
N ASP A 60 -4.66 0.19 -17.57
CA ASP A 60 -6.07 -0.13 -17.75
C ASP A 60 -6.55 0.10 -19.19
N ASP A 61 -6.82 -0.98 -19.88
CA ASP A 61 -7.47 -1.03 -21.20
C ASP A 61 -8.79 -1.84 -21.17
N GLY A 62 -9.31 -2.12 -19.97
CA GLY A 62 -10.52 -2.91 -19.74
C GLY A 62 -10.31 -4.43 -19.79
N ARG A 63 -9.13 -4.90 -20.18
CA ARG A 63 -8.81 -6.34 -20.27
C ARG A 63 -8.05 -6.82 -19.04
N PHE A 64 -8.03 -8.13 -18.86
CA PHE A 64 -7.20 -8.76 -17.85
C PHE A 64 -5.71 -8.66 -18.23
N ASN A 65 -4.90 -8.29 -17.26
CA ASN A 65 -3.44 -8.24 -17.35
C ASN A 65 -2.82 -9.33 -16.49
N LYS A 66 -1.74 -9.96 -16.95
CA LYS A 66 -0.93 -10.87 -16.12
C LYS A 66 -0.45 -10.15 -14.87
N VAL A 67 -0.61 -10.78 -13.72
CA VAL A 67 -0.11 -10.20 -12.45
C VAL A 67 1.39 -9.92 -12.53
N ALA A 68 2.17 -10.75 -13.22
CA ALA A 68 3.59 -10.49 -13.45
C ALA A 68 3.86 -9.15 -14.15
N ASN A 69 3.02 -8.75 -15.12
CA ASN A 69 3.16 -7.45 -15.80
C ASN A 69 2.80 -6.29 -14.85
N ILE A 70 1.75 -6.46 -14.05
CA ILE A 70 1.35 -5.46 -13.05
C ILE A 70 2.46 -5.28 -12.01
N VAL A 71 3.05 -6.38 -11.52
CA VAL A 71 4.19 -6.36 -10.59
C VAL A 71 5.36 -5.60 -11.20
N GLY A 72 5.77 -5.96 -12.42
CA GLY A 72 6.86 -5.27 -13.11
C GLY A 72 6.61 -3.78 -13.31
N HIS A 73 5.38 -3.38 -13.66
CA HIS A 73 5.01 -1.97 -13.78
C HIS A 73 5.02 -1.27 -12.42
N THR A 74 4.57 -1.92 -11.35
CA THR A 74 4.53 -1.36 -9.99
C THR A 74 5.93 -1.09 -9.43
N MET A 75 6.94 -1.86 -9.83
CA MET A 75 8.33 -1.64 -9.41
C MET A 75 8.89 -0.26 -9.79
N GLN A 76 8.27 0.45 -10.74
CA GLN A 76 8.62 1.83 -11.07
C GLN A 76 8.26 2.82 -9.97
N TYR A 77 7.34 2.45 -9.08
CA TYR A 77 6.86 3.27 -7.96
C TYR A 77 7.29 2.71 -6.60
N HIS A 78 7.57 1.40 -6.53
CA HIS A 78 7.84 0.72 -5.26
C HIS A 78 9.26 0.15 -5.23
N PRO A 79 10.16 0.69 -4.35
CA PRO A 79 11.59 0.35 -4.35
C PRO A 79 11.92 -0.98 -3.65
N HIS A 80 10.94 -1.87 -3.50
CA HIS A 80 11.09 -3.17 -2.86
C HIS A 80 10.91 -4.31 -3.87
N GLY A 81 11.31 -5.53 -3.49
CA GLY A 81 11.29 -6.69 -4.37
C GLY A 81 9.89 -7.07 -4.89
N ASP A 82 9.88 -7.73 -6.04
CA ASP A 82 8.69 -8.21 -6.74
C ASP A 82 7.81 -9.15 -5.91
N ALA A 83 8.41 -9.96 -5.04
CA ALA A 83 7.68 -10.87 -4.16
C ALA A 83 6.69 -10.11 -3.25
N SER A 84 7.12 -9.01 -2.62
CA SER A 84 6.27 -8.20 -1.75
C SER A 84 5.09 -7.55 -2.48
N ILE A 85 5.30 -7.16 -3.74
CA ILE A 85 4.25 -6.61 -4.61
C ILE A 85 3.28 -7.72 -5.00
N SER A 86 3.79 -8.90 -5.38
CA SER A 86 2.97 -10.05 -5.75
C SER A 86 2.07 -10.48 -4.59
N ASP A 87 2.61 -10.60 -3.38
CA ASP A 87 1.82 -10.94 -2.19
C ASP A 87 0.74 -9.90 -1.90
N ALA A 88 1.07 -8.60 -2.04
CA ALA A 88 0.10 -7.53 -1.84
C ALA A 88 -1.03 -7.56 -2.90
N ILE A 89 -0.73 -7.84 -4.17
CA ILE A 89 -1.77 -8.00 -5.21
C ILE A 89 -2.69 -9.17 -4.88
N VAL A 90 -2.13 -10.31 -4.46
CA VAL A 90 -2.93 -11.48 -4.06
C VAL A 90 -3.87 -11.12 -2.92
N GLN A 91 -3.38 -10.42 -1.90
CA GLN A 91 -4.22 -9.98 -0.78
C GLN A 91 -5.35 -9.02 -1.20
N ILE A 92 -5.10 -8.12 -2.17
CA ILE A 92 -6.15 -7.26 -2.73
C ILE A 92 -7.18 -8.09 -3.50
N GLY A 93 -6.71 -9.04 -4.32
CA GLY A 93 -7.56 -9.90 -5.14
C GLY A 93 -8.47 -10.81 -4.32
N GLN A 94 -7.95 -11.38 -3.25
CA GLN A 94 -8.72 -12.25 -2.35
C GLN A 94 -9.85 -11.52 -1.60
N LYS A 95 -9.84 -10.19 -1.55
CA LYS A 95 -10.93 -9.38 -0.99
C LYS A 95 -12.08 -9.14 -1.98
N GLU A 96 -11.90 -9.46 -3.26
CA GLU A 96 -12.92 -9.43 -4.32
C GLU A 96 -13.68 -8.09 -4.46
N LEU A 97 -13.04 -6.95 -4.12
CA LEU A 97 -13.69 -5.65 -4.15
C LEU A 97 -13.09 -4.70 -5.18
N LEU A 98 -11.77 -4.50 -5.13
CA LEU A 98 -11.09 -3.49 -5.95
C LEU A 98 -10.58 -4.02 -7.28
N ILE A 99 -10.34 -5.32 -7.38
CA ILE A 99 -9.87 -5.96 -8.60
C ILE A 99 -10.69 -7.21 -8.92
N ASP A 100 -10.98 -7.40 -10.19
CA ASP A 100 -11.49 -8.66 -10.73
C ASP A 100 -10.31 -9.60 -10.96
N THR A 101 -10.48 -10.86 -10.63
CA THR A 101 -9.42 -11.86 -10.64
C THR A 101 -9.76 -13.00 -11.61
N GLN A 102 -8.72 -13.54 -12.26
CA GLN A 102 -8.83 -14.71 -13.12
C GLN A 102 -7.68 -15.69 -12.85
N GLY A 103 -7.99 -16.98 -12.73
CA GLY A 103 -7.04 -18.02 -12.37
C GLY A 103 -7.15 -18.45 -10.90
N ASN A 104 -6.14 -19.14 -10.39
CA ASN A 104 -6.10 -19.61 -9.01
C ASN A 104 -5.42 -18.58 -8.10
N TRP A 105 -6.23 -17.87 -7.33
CA TRP A 105 -5.78 -16.85 -6.36
C TRP A 105 -5.63 -17.37 -4.93
N GLY A 106 -5.67 -18.69 -4.76
CA GLY A 106 -5.66 -19.30 -3.43
C GLY A 106 -7.00 -19.17 -2.72
N ASN A 107 -7.03 -19.55 -1.47
CA ASN A 107 -8.24 -19.46 -0.64
C ASN A 107 -7.86 -19.11 0.81
N ILE A 108 -8.39 -18.01 1.31
CA ILE A 108 -8.13 -17.53 2.67
C ILE A 108 -8.64 -18.51 3.73
N LEU A 109 -9.76 -19.20 3.45
CA LEU A 109 -10.41 -20.10 4.40
C LEU A 109 -9.66 -21.43 4.54
N THR A 110 -9.11 -21.95 3.44
CA THR A 110 -8.36 -23.22 3.45
C THR A 110 -6.86 -23.03 3.64
N GLY A 111 -6.37 -21.80 3.46
CA GLY A 111 -4.94 -21.50 3.49
C GLY A 111 -4.19 -21.87 2.22
N ASP A 112 -4.91 -22.20 1.14
CA ASP A 112 -4.29 -22.53 -0.14
C ASP A 112 -3.57 -21.31 -0.72
N SER A 113 -2.36 -21.52 -1.22
CA SER A 113 -1.57 -20.48 -1.85
C SER A 113 -2.06 -20.15 -3.27
N ALA A 114 -1.91 -18.88 -3.66
CA ALA A 114 -2.16 -18.47 -5.04
C ALA A 114 -1.12 -19.10 -5.99
N ALA A 115 -1.52 -19.28 -7.25
CA ALA A 115 -0.59 -19.65 -8.31
C ALA A 115 0.43 -18.53 -8.57
N ALA A 116 1.55 -18.88 -9.20
CA ALA A 116 2.58 -17.90 -9.54
C ALA A 116 2.01 -16.76 -10.42
N SER A 117 2.53 -15.55 -10.24
CA SER A 117 2.07 -14.31 -10.88
C SER A 117 1.97 -14.36 -12.42
N ARG A 118 2.72 -15.26 -13.05
CA ARG A 118 2.67 -15.50 -14.51
C ARG A 118 1.42 -16.24 -14.98
N TYR A 119 0.69 -16.91 -14.09
CA TYR A 119 -0.47 -17.72 -14.41
C TYR A 119 -1.82 -17.05 -14.09
N ILE A 120 -1.81 -16.12 -13.16
CA ILE A 120 -3.00 -15.39 -12.72
C ILE A 120 -3.09 -14.02 -13.38
N GLU A 121 -4.31 -13.54 -13.52
CA GLU A 121 -4.60 -12.28 -14.19
C GLU A 121 -5.53 -11.42 -13.34
N ALA A 122 -5.41 -10.12 -13.48
CA ALA A 122 -6.23 -9.15 -12.78
C ALA A 122 -6.57 -7.95 -13.67
N ARG A 123 -7.70 -7.31 -13.36
CA ARG A 123 -8.06 -5.98 -13.86
C ARG A 123 -8.76 -5.19 -12.77
N LEU A 124 -8.85 -3.88 -12.93
CA LEU A 124 -9.63 -3.04 -12.02
C LEU A 124 -11.12 -3.39 -12.12
N SER A 125 -11.77 -3.53 -10.95
CA SER A 125 -13.20 -3.72 -10.91
C SER A 125 -13.95 -2.44 -11.33
N PRO A 126 -15.18 -2.53 -11.86
CA PRO A 126 -16.00 -1.34 -12.12
C PRO A 126 -16.21 -0.48 -10.87
N PHE A 127 -16.31 -1.10 -9.71
CA PHE A 127 -16.40 -0.42 -8.43
C PHE A 127 -15.14 0.41 -8.14
N ALA A 128 -13.95 -0.17 -8.33
CA ALA A 128 -12.69 0.55 -8.11
C ALA A 128 -12.55 1.74 -9.07
N LEU A 129 -12.91 1.55 -10.33
CA LEU A 129 -12.85 2.62 -11.34
C LEU A 129 -13.74 3.82 -10.98
N ASP A 130 -14.91 3.58 -10.41
CA ASP A 130 -15.83 4.65 -10.00
C ASP A 130 -15.47 5.27 -8.65
N VAL A 131 -15.03 4.46 -7.67
CA VAL A 131 -14.89 4.89 -6.28
C VAL A 131 -13.51 5.43 -5.97
N VAL A 132 -12.44 4.82 -6.52
CA VAL A 132 -11.07 5.10 -6.11
C VAL A 132 -10.49 6.32 -6.83
N TYR A 133 -10.74 6.45 -8.12
CA TYR A 133 -10.04 7.42 -8.95
C TYR A 133 -10.79 8.73 -9.13
N SER A 134 -10.17 9.81 -8.68
CA SER A 134 -10.66 11.19 -8.85
C SER A 134 -9.47 12.13 -9.16
N PRO A 135 -8.92 12.09 -10.39
CA PRO A 135 -7.67 12.77 -10.72
C PRO A 135 -7.65 14.26 -10.43
N LYS A 136 -8.83 14.93 -10.51
CA LYS A 136 -8.96 16.38 -10.31
C LYS A 136 -8.68 16.84 -8.88
N ILE A 137 -8.85 15.95 -7.89
CA ILE A 137 -8.70 16.27 -6.47
C ILE A 137 -7.64 15.39 -5.79
N THR A 138 -6.94 14.57 -6.57
CA THR A 138 -5.81 13.75 -6.08
C THR A 138 -4.58 14.60 -5.87
N ASN A 139 -3.96 14.49 -4.71
CA ASN A 139 -2.65 15.08 -4.44
C ASN A 139 -1.56 14.14 -4.96
N TRP A 140 -0.63 14.70 -5.70
CA TRP A 140 0.44 13.96 -6.36
C TRP A 140 1.80 14.30 -5.74
N GLN A 141 2.64 13.29 -5.61
CA GLN A 141 4.05 13.41 -5.24
C GLN A 141 4.95 12.74 -6.27
N LEU A 142 6.25 13.00 -6.19
CA LEU A 142 7.22 12.30 -7.02
C LEU A 142 7.45 10.88 -6.48
N SER A 143 7.66 9.93 -7.38
CA SER A 143 8.11 8.57 -7.04
C SER A 143 9.49 8.61 -6.39
N TYR A 144 9.90 7.51 -5.76
CA TYR A 144 11.18 7.39 -5.05
C TYR A 144 12.41 7.76 -5.92
N ASP A 145 12.32 7.57 -7.23
CA ASP A 145 13.38 7.90 -8.20
C ASP A 145 13.22 9.29 -8.85
N GLY A 146 12.15 10.02 -8.50
CA GLY A 146 11.84 11.36 -9.01
C GLY A 146 11.38 11.41 -10.46
N ARG A 147 11.20 10.26 -11.13
CA ARG A 147 10.91 10.22 -12.58
C ARG A 147 9.44 10.26 -12.90
N ARG A 148 8.60 9.82 -11.98
CA ARG A 148 7.14 9.69 -12.17
C ARG A 148 6.40 10.38 -11.04
N LYS A 149 5.09 10.53 -11.21
CA LYS A 149 4.19 11.00 -10.16
C LYS A 149 3.36 9.83 -9.65
N GLU A 150 3.20 9.75 -8.34
CA GLU A 150 2.32 8.80 -7.68
C GLU A 150 1.35 9.55 -6.76
N PRO A 151 0.15 9.02 -6.50
CA PRO A 151 -0.79 9.65 -5.57
C PRO A 151 -0.29 9.54 -4.13
N VAL A 152 -0.39 10.62 -3.37
CA VAL A 152 -0.13 10.60 -1.92
C VAL A 152 -1.16 9.70 -1.24
N ASN A 153 -2.44 9.92 -1.54
CA ASN A 153 -3.57 9.06 -1.23
C ASN A 153 -4.65 9.22 -2.31
N PHE A 154 -5.58 8.28 -2.38
CA PHE A 154 -6.73 8.41 -3.25
C PHE A 154 -7.89 9.10 -2.51
N PRO A 155 -8.54 10.09 -3.11
CA PRO A 155 -9.76 10.70 -2.56
C PRO A 155 -10.97 9.81 -2.84
N VAL A 156 -11.04 8.67 -2.14
CA VAL A 156 -12.07 7.66 -2.37
C VAL A 156 -13.46 8.15 -1.97
N LYS A 157 -14.48 7.73 -2.72
CA LYS A 157 -15.88 8.13 -2.52
C LYS A 157 -16.63 7.22 -1.53
N PHE A 158 -15.98 6.20 -0.99
CA PHE A 158 -16.56 5.19 -0.12
C PHE A 158 -15.57 4.82 1.00
N PRO A 159 -16.01 4.52 2.23
CA PRO A 159 -15.11 4.23 3.36
C PRO A 159 -14.42 2.86 3.22
N LEU A 160 -13.45 2.76 2.31
CA LEU A 160 -12.75 1.51 1.98
C LEU A 160 -12.05 0.89 3.18
N LEU A 161 -11.51 1.72 4.08
CA LEU A 161 -10.85 1.23 5.30
C LEU A 161 -11.79 0.37 6.14
N LEU A 162 -13.05 0.79 6.30
CA LEU A 162 -14.06 0.05 7.05
C LEU A 162 -14.61 -1.14 6.26
N ALA A 163 -14.72 -1.01 4.94
CA ALA A 163 -15.23 -2.09 4.10
C ALA A 163 -14.27 -3.28 4.00
N GLN A 164 -12.97 -2.99 3.83
CA GLN A 164 -11.96 -4.03 3.65
C GLN A 164 -11.32 -4.49 4.96
N GLY A 165 -11.45 -3.68 6.01
CA GLY A 165 -10.63 -3.83 7.19
C GLY A 165 -9.14 -3.64 6.89
N ALA A 166 -8.33 -3.57 7.92
CA ALA A 166 -6.89 -3.48 7.79
C ALA A 166 -6.19 -4.13 8.95
N GLU A 167 -5.09 -4.79 8.66
CA GLU A 167 -4.19 -5.32 9.66
C GLU A 167 -2.75 -4.99 9.28
N GLY A 168 -1.98 -4.50 10.23
CA GLY A 168 -0.59 -4.16 10.02
C GLY A 168 0.20 -4.16 11.31
N ILE A 169 1.39 -4.75 11.28
CA ILE A 169 2.32 -4.79 12.40
C ILE A 169 3.52 -3.93 12.01
N ALA A 170 3.76 -2.90 12.81
CA ALA A 170 4.89 -2.00 12.68
C ALA A 170 5.83 -2.15 13.90
N VAL A 171 6.80 -1.27 14.01
CA VAL A 171 7.69 -1.21 15.18
C VAL A 171 7.01 -0.40 16.28
N GLY A 172 6.70 -1.04 17.40
CA GLY A 172 6.05 -0.40 18.55
C GLY A 172 4.56 -0.10 18.40
N LEU A 173 3.98 -0.28 17.20
CA LEU A 173 2.58 -0.05 16.89
C LEU A 173 2.02 -1.21 16.07
N SER A 174 0.73 -1.49 16.25
CA SER A 174 -0.03 -2.36 15.36
C SER A 174 -1.41 -1.75 15.11
N THR A 175 -1.96 -2.02 13.95
CA THR A 175 -3.34 -1.67 13.61
C THR A 175 -4.12 -2.92 13.29
N LYS A 176 -5.37 -2.99 13.77
CA LYS A 176 -6.30 -4.04 13.42
C LYS A 176 -7.70 -3.46 13.37
N ILE A 177 -8.23 -3.35 12.16
CA ILE A 177 -9.58 -2.85 11.88
C ILE A 177 -10.32 -3.99 11.21
N LEU A 178 -11.41 -4.43 11.82
CA LEU A 178 -12.24 -5.48 11.25
C LEU A 178 -13.10 -4.91 10.11
N PRO A 179 -13.39 -5.71 9.07
CA PRO A 179 -14.31 -5.30 8.01
C PRO A 179 -15.73 -5.20 8.57
N HIS A 180 -16.47 -4.18 8.12
CA HIS A 180 -17.87 -3.96 8.45
C HIS A 180 -18.77 -4.44 7.31
N ASN A 181 -20.04 -4.65 7.62
CA ASN A 181 -21.03 -5.00 6.59
C ASN A 181 -21.16 -3.91 5.55
N PHE A 182 -21.07 -4.29 4.27
CA PHE A 182 -21.06 -3.36 3.14
C PHE A 182 -22.36 -2.54 3.04
N VAL A 183 -23.52 -3.17 3.29
CA VAL A 183 -24.84 -2.51 3.26
C VAL A 183 -24.96 -1.49 4.40
N GLU A 184 -24.50 -1.85 5.60
CA GLU A 184 -24.48 -0.93 6.75
C GLU A 184 -23.59 0.28 6.50
N LEU A 185 -22.47 0.10 5.81
CA LEU A 185 -21.59 1.21 5.43
C LEU A 185 -22.25 2.17 4.43
N ILE A 186 -23.01 1.64 3.48
CA ILE A 186 -23.80 2.47 2.56
C ILE A 186 -24.85 3.26 3.34
N ASP A 187 -25.64 2.62 4.19
CA ASP A 187 -26.67 3.26 4.98
C ASP A 187 -26.08 4.29 5.95
N GLY A 188 -24.97 3.95 6.60
CA GLY A 188 -24.21 4.86 7.46
C GLY A 188 -23.71 6.09 6.70
N SER A 189 -23.16 5.90 5.50
CA SER A 189 -22.67 6.97 4.65
C SER A 189 -23.82 7.90 4.23
N ILE A 190 -24.98 7.36 3.84
CA ILE A 190 -26.18 8.13 3.51
C ILE A 190 -26.67 8.94 4.73
N LYS A 191 -26.67 8.33 5.92
CA LYS A 191 -27.06 9.02 7.16
C LYS A 191 -26.09 10.15 7.49
N CYS A 192 -24.77 9.88 7.36
CA CYS A 192 -23.73 10.88 7.58
C CYS A 192 -23.89 12.10 6.66
N LEU A 193 -24.09 11.87 5.36
CA LEU A 193 -24.31 12.94 4.37
C LEU A 193 -25.58 13.76 4.66
N LYS A 194 -26.60 13.14 5.28
CA LYS A 194 -27.84 13.81 5.72
C LYS A 194 -27.72 14.45 7.11
N GLY A 195 -26.52 14.47 7.72
CA GLY A 195 -26.29 15.01 9.07
C GLY A 195 -27.00 14.25 10.20
N ARG A 196 -27.34 12.97 9.98
CA ARG A 196 -28.00 12.12 10.97
C ARG A 196 -26.99 11.29 11.75
N LYS A 197 -27.26 11.04 13.03
CA LYS A 197 -26.47 10.10 13.83
C LYS A 197 -26.70 8.67 13.33
N PHE A 198 -25.63 7.87 13.35
CA PHE A 198 -25.66 6.45 13.01
C PHE A 198 -24.66 5.69 13.89
N GLN A 199 -24.81 4.39 13.94
CA GLN A 199 -23.90 3.45 14.61
C GLN A 199 -23.67 2.31 13.63
N LEU A 200 -22.45 1.81 13.57
CA LEU A 200 -22.05 0.59 12.86
C LEU A 200 -21.88 -0.54 13.89
N TYR A 201 -22.18 -1.76 13.50
CA TYR A 201 -22.10 -2.95 14.36
C TYR A 201 -21.10 -3.95 13.81
#